data_212b54fa461d5b500e9442f915a4320e
#
_entry.id   212b54fa461d5b500e9442f915a4320e
#
_cell.length_a   1.000
_cell.length_b   1.000
_cell.length_c   1.000
_cell.angle_alpha   90.00
_cell.angle_beta   90.00
_cell.angle_gamma   90.00
#
_symmetry.space_group_name_H-M   'P 1'
#
loop_
_entity.id
_entity.type
_entity.pdbx_description
1 polymer ?
#
loop_
_entity_poly.entity_id
_entity_poly.type
_entity_poly.pdbx_seq_one_letter_code
_entity_poly.pdbx_strand_id
1 'polypeptide(L)'
;MRRLIVINIVLNEKTLVEKNLETKELEGSIPYTATLLAKYYIHEKGLEPAQVYKIINEFLKESCESYREAKWYSCIDEIIHKAKKYPLVEIDSLPIYESEMEIINGLENLRDQKILFTALCLAKYYNALNPQNNNWVNTDYKDLFSLGNTVGTRERRCQIIGRLFRSDCITMSKKVNSLNFSVDILVDSGDVALEITDFKNLGNRYLHFIGYPEISVCSCCGEPFRDISKKKKHRKGRLRQYCTSCKSEMQLNRYTKYYNSDKK
;
A
#
# COMPACT_ATOMS: atom_id res chain seq x y z
N MET A 1 18.04 2.69 -13.71
CA MET A 1 17.38 2.46 -12.41
C MET A 1 15.97 1.95 -12.66
N ARG A 2 15.67 0.67 -12.40
CA ARG A 2 14.28 0.17 -12.42
C ARG A 2 13.59 0.73 -11.19
N ARG A 3 12.66 1.67 -11.36
CA ARG A 3 11.75 2.09 -10.29
C ARG A 3 11.04 0.83 -9.79
N LEU A 4 11.21 0.53 -8.52
CA LEU A 4 10.38 -0.43 -7.80
C LEU A 4 8.95 0.13 -7.89
N ILE A 5 8.11 -0.51 -8.69
CA ILE A 5 6.67 -0.26 -8.64
C ILE A 5 6.24 -0.88 -7.31
N VAL A 6 6.16 -0.07 -6.27
CA VAL A 6 5.47 -0.45 -5.05
C VAL A 6 4.00 -0.46 -5.42
N ILE A 7 3.32 -1.58 -5.25
CA ILE A 7 1.86 -1.61 -5.38
C ILE A 7 1.31 -0.63 -4.35
N ASN A 8 0.71 0.44 -4.82
CA ASN A 8 0.06 1.43 -3.97
C ASN A 8 -1.42 1.02 -3.87
N ILE A 9 -1.73 0.16 -2.90
CA ILE A 9 -3.11 -0.20 -2.59
C ILE A 9 -3.69 0.95 -1.78
N VAL A 10 -4.73 1.57 -2.32
CA VAL A 10 -5.50 2.63 -1.68
C VAL A 10 -6.87 2.08 -1.35
N LEU A 11 -7.27 2.15 -0.08
CA LEU A 11 -8.59 1.68 0.37
C LEU A 11 -9.70 2.65 -0.01
N ASN A 12 -9.45 3.95 0.08
CA ASN A 12 -10.41 4.98 -0.29
C ASN A 12 -9.86 5.86 -1.42
N GLU A 13 -10.19 5.49 -2.66
CA GLU A 13 -9.78 6.23 -3.85
C GLU A 13 -10.48 7.59 -3.95
N LYS A 14 -11.71 7.72 -3.39
CA LYS A 14 -12.49 8.96 -3.44
C LYS A 14 -11.83 10.08 -2.64
N THR A 15 -11.48 9.81 -1.39
CA THR A 15 -10.75 10.77 -0.54
C THR A 15 -9.44 11.22 -1.21
N LEU A 16 -8.76 10.30 -1.90
CA LEU A 16 -7.53 10.61 -2.60
C LEU A 16 -7.77 11.54 -3.81
N VAL A 17 -8.84 11.30 -4.57
CA VAL A 17 -9.23 12.18 -5.69
C VAL A 17 -9.59 13.58 -5.18
N GLU A 18 -10.41 13.67 -4.13
CA GLU A 18 -10.82 14.94 -3.54
C GLU A 18 -9.60 15.76 -3.10
N LYS A 19 -8.67 15.12 -2.40
CA LYS A 19 -7.39 15.75 -2.04
C LYS A 19 -6.61 16.25 -3.26
N ASN A 20 -6.48 15.44 -4.33
CA ASN A 20 -5.76 15.83 -5.54
C ASN A 20 -6.41 17.04 -6.23
N LEU A 21 -7.75 17.09 -6.23
CA LEU A 21 -8.48 18.22 -6.81
C LEU A 21 -8.27 19.51 -6.00
N GLU A 22 -8.18 19.41 -4.66
CA GLU A 22 -7.92 20.56 -3.78
C GLU A 22 -6.47 21.05 -3.91
N THR A 23 -5.50 20.14 -3.84
CA THR A 23 -4.07 20.50 -3.83
C THR A 23 -3.51 20.74 -5.21
N LYS A 24 -4.17 20.27 -6.27
CA LYS A 24 -3.68 20.25 -7.65
C LYS A 24 -2.35 19.51 -7.81
N GLU A 25 -2.07 18.57 -6.93
CA GLU A 25 -0.87 17.74 -6.98
C GLU A 25 -1.17 16.38 -7.64
N LEU A 26 -0.15 15.84 -8.33
CA LEU A 26 -0.22 14.49 -8.88
C LEU A 26 0.02 13.47 -7.77
N GLU A 27 -0.88 12.50 -7.65
CA GLU A 27 -0.62 11.33 -6.82
C GLU A 27 0.12 10.26 -7.65
N GLY A 28 1.41 10.12 -7.40
CA GLY A 28 2.25 9.11 -8.05
C GLY A 28 2.55 9.41 -9.53
N SER A 29 1.87 8.76 -10.47
CA SER A 29 2.12 8.89 -11.91
C SER A 29 0.93 9.50 -12.65
N ILE A 30 1.20 10.11 -13.83
CA ILE A 30 0.14 10.64 -14.70
C ILE A 30 -0.95 9.59 -14.99
N PRO A 31 -0.63 8.35 -15.41
CA PRO A 31 -1.67 7.34 -15.65
C PRO A 31 -2.50 7.00 -14.42
N TYR A 32 -1.89 6.94 -13.24
CA TYR A 32 -2.61 6.63 -12.01
C TYR A 32 -3.56 7.77 -11.63
N THR A 33 -3.09 9.01 -11.62
CA THR A 33 -3.93 10.19 -11.37
C THR A 33 -5.07 10.30 -12.40
N ALA A 34 -4.77 10.08 -13.68
CA ALA A 34 -5.80 10.08 -14.74
C ALA A 34 -6.85 8.98 -14.51
N THR A 35 -6.45 7.79 -14.03
CA THR A 35 -7.37 6.70 -13.71
C THR A 35 -8.32 7.09 -12.58
N LEU A 36 -7.81 7.67 -11.50
CA LEU A 36 -8.61 8.12 -10.38
C LEU A 36 -9.62 9.20 -10.82
N LEU A 37 -9.15 10.22 -11.54
CA LEU A 37 -10.00 11.29 -12.06
C LEU A 37 -11.07 10.76 -13.03
N ALA A 38 -10.70 9.84 -13.93
CA ALA A 38 -11.66 9.24 -14.87
C ALA A 38 -12.77 8.50 -14.15
N LYS A 39 -12.42 7.65 -13.18
CA LYS A 39 -13.42 6.96 -12.34
C LYS A 39 -14.34 7.95 -11.62
N TYR A 40 -13.77 8.98 -10.99
CA TYR A 40 -14.54 9.98 -10.25
C TYR A 40 -15.53 10.73 -11.14
N TYR A 41 -15.07 11.27 -12.27
CA TYR A 41 -15.95 12.06 -13.13
C TYR A 41 -16.99 11.22 -13.87
N ILE A 42 -16.68 9.95 -14.19
CA ILE A 42 -17.66 9.05 -14.83
C ILE A 42 -18.72 8.59 -13.81
N HIS A 43 -18.29 8.07 -12.64
CA HIS A 43 -19.21 7.38 -11.72
C HIS A 43 -19.87 8.33 -10.71
N GLU A 44 -19.14 9.35 -10.21
CA GLU A 44 -19.68 10.28 -9.21
C GLU A 44 -20.36 11.51 -9.83
N LYS A 45 -19.85 11.97 -10.99
CA LYS A 45 -20.39 13.17 -11.65
C LYS A 45 -21.23 12.85 -12.89
N GLY A 46 -21.24 11.60 -13.36
CA GLY A 46 -22.03 11.16 -14.52
C GLY A 46 -21.61 11.82 -15.84
N LEU A 47 -20.35 12.23 -15.98
CA LEU A 47 -19.90 12.96 -17.16
C LEU A 47 -19.57 12.02 -18.32
N GLU A 48 -19.83 12.51 -19.53
CA GLU A 48 -19.49 11.81 -20.76
C GLU A 48 -17.98 11.77 -21.01
N PRO A 49 -17.44 10.71 -21.64
CA PRO A 49 -16.01 10.52 -21.86
C PRO A 49 -15.28 11.72 -22.47
N ALA A 50 -15.91 12.41 -23.41
CA ALA A 50 -15.31 13.60 -24.05
C ALA A 50 -15.14 14.78 -23.08
N GLN A 51 -16.04 14.93 -22.12
CA GLN A 51 -15.94 15.93 -21.06
C GLN A 51 -14.86 15.55 -20.05
N VAL A 52 -14.86 14.27 -19.65
CA VAL A 52 -13.83 13.72 -18.74
C VAL A 52 -12.43 13.90 -19.32
N TYR A 53 -12.25 13.63 -20.62
CA TYR A 53 -10.98 13.83 -21.30
C TYR A 53 -10.48 15.29 -21.18
N LYS A 54 -11.35 16.26 -21.44
CA LYS A 54 -11.00 17.69 -21.32
C LYS A 54 -10.57 18.05 -19.90
N ILE A 55 -11.35 17.65 -18.90
CA ILE A 55 -11.07 17.95 -17.49
C ILE A 55 -9.74 17.34 -17.05
N ILE A 56 -9.47 16.08 -17.40
CA ILE A 56 -8.20 15.43 -17.08
C ILE A 56 -7.02 16.16 -17.72
N ASN A 57 -7.14 16.57 -18.98
CA ASN A 57 -6.08 17.30 -19.66
C ASN A 57 -5.82 18.67 -19.01
N GLU A 58 -6.86 19.41 -18.64
CA GLU A 58 -6.74 20.67 -17.94
C GLU A 58 -6.03 20.49 -16.60
N PHE A 59 -6.48 19.53 -15.79
CA PHE A 59 -5.86 19.20 -14.51
C PHE A 59 -4.36 18.85 -14.69
N LEU A 60 -4.02 17.99 -15.65
CA LEU A 60 -2.64 17.56 -15.86
C LEU A 60 -1.75 18.68 -16.38
N LYS A 61 -2.28 19.61 -17.18
CA LYS A 61 -1.55 20.82 -17.63
C LYS A 61 -1.21 21.74 -16.45
N GLU A 62 -2.13 21.89 -15.48
CA GLU A 62 -1.92 22.70 -14.30
C GLU A 62 -0.97 22.01 -13.28
N SER A 63 -1.09 20.70 -13.13
CA SER A 63 -0.37 19.93 -12.10
C SER A 63 1.01 19.43 -12.52
N CYS A 64 1.37 19.48 -13.82
CA CYS A 64 2.61 18.89 -14.30
C CYS A 64 3.21 19.68 -15.47
N GLU A 65 4.27 20.46 -15.22
CA GLU A 65 4.96 21.26 -16.24
C GLU A 65 5.49 20.44 -17.42
N SER A 66 5.87 19.17 -17.18
CA SER A 66 6.36 18.26 -18.23
C SER A 66 5.25 17.56 -19.01
N TYR A 67 3.99 17.77 -18.65
CA TYR A 67 2.86 17.17 -19.36
C TYR A 67 2.75 17.70 -20.81
N ARG A 68 2.52 16.79 -21.74
CA ARG A 68 2.27 17.10 -23.17
C ARG A 68 1.12 16.25 -23.66
N GLU A 69 -0.01 16.87 -23.96
CA GLU A 69 -1.26 16.21 -24.35
C GLU A 69 -1.07 15.20 -25.49
N ALA A 70 -0.38 15.59 -26.55
CA ALA A 70 -0.11 14.72 -27.71
C ALA A 70 0.61 13.42 -27.34
N LYS A 71 1.47 13.44 -26.30
CA LYS A 71 2.18 12.25 -25.82
C LYS A 71 1.28 11.30 -25.03
N TRP A 72 0.27 11.83 -24.37
CA TRP A 72 -0.56 11.07 -23.43
C TRP A 72 -1.96 10.78 -23.96
N TYR A 73 -2.31 11.28 -25.14
CA TYR A 73 -3.64 11.18 -25.73
C TYR A 73 -4.20 9.76 -25.70
N SER A 74 -3.53 8.82 -26.36
CA SER A 74 -3.98 7.42 -26.45
C SER A 74 -4.04 6.71 -25.09
N CYS A 75 -3.12 7.04 -24.20
CA CYS A 75 -3.09 6.47 -22.85
C CYS A 75 -4.30 6.95 -22.02
N ILE A 76 -4.61 8.25 -22.06
CA ILE A 76 -5.75 8.82 -21.32
C ILE A 76 -7.07 8.32 -21.91
N ASP A 77 -7.20 8.23 -23.21
CA ASP A 77 -8.39 7.69 -23.87
C ASP A 77 -8.64 6.23 -23.44
N GLU A 78 -7.62 5.39 -23.46
CA GLU A 78 -7.69 4.00 -22.98
C GLU A 78 -8.08 3.92 -21.49
N ILE A 79 -7.53 4.80 -20.65
CA ILE A 79 -7.87 4.89 -19.22
C ILE A 79 -9.35 5.22 -19.04
N ILE A 80 -9.88 6.21 -19.76
CA ILE A 80 -11.29 6.61 -19.68
C ILE A 80 -12.21 5.45 -20.10
N HIS A 81 -11.86 4.73 -21.17
CA HIS A 81 -12.61 3.55 -21.59
C HIS A 81 -12.63 2.44 -20.53
N LYS A 82 -11.49 2.19 -19.87
CA LYS A 82 -11.39 1.19 -18.78
C LYS A 82 -12.14 1.64 -17.53
N ALA A 83 -12.06 2.93 -17.19
CA ALA A 83 -12.69 3.48 -16.00
C ALA A 83 -14.21 3.31 -15.99
N LYS A 84 -14.88 3.23 -17.15
CA LYS A 84 -16.33 2.95 -17.24
C LYS A 84 -16.74 1.65 -16.55
N LYS A 85 -15.85 0.67 -16.45
CA LYS A 85 -16.14 -0.67 -15.92
C LYS A 85 -15.99 -0.77 -14.42
N TYR A 86 -15.22 0.13 -13.82
CA TYR A 86 -14.80 -0.01 -12.42
C TYR A 86 -14.98 1.32 -11.71
N PRO A 87 -15.90 1.41 -10.71
CA PRO A 87 -16.04 2.59 -9.88
C PRO A 87 -14.81 2.81 -9.00
N LEU A 88 -14.80 3.91 -8.26
CA LEU A 88 -13.81 4.14 -7.20
C LEU A 88 -13.93 3.07 -6.11
N VAL A 89 -12.79 2.74 -5.52
CA VAL A 89 -12.76 1.89 -4.32
C VAL A 89 -13.04 2.79 -3.11
N GLU A 90 -14.07 2.45 -2.35
CA GLU A 90 -14.49 3.18 -1.15
C GLU A 90 -14.56 2.20 0.03
N ILE A 91 -13.40 1.84 0.57
CA ILE A 91 -13.27 1.01 1.77
C ILE A 91 -12.66 1.90 2.85
N ASP A 92 -13.38 2.15 3.94
CA ASP A 92 -12.89 3.01 5.01
C ASP A 92 -11.85 2.29 5.86
N SER A 93 -12.12 1.05 6.26
CA SER A 93 -11.18 0.20 7.00
C SER A 93 -11.44 -1.28 6.74
N LEU A 94 -10.44 -2.11 7.02
CA LEU A 94 -10.54 -3.56 7.02
C LEU A 94 -10.35 -4.07 8.44
N PRO A 95 -11.36 -4.72 9.04
CA PRO A 95 -11.25 -5.27 10.39
C PRO A 95 -10.38 -6.53 10.39
N ILE A 96 -9.47 -6.61 11.35
CA ILE A 96 -8.73 -7.81 11.71
C ILE A 96 -9.23 -8.26 13.05
N TYR A 97 -9.65 -9.52 13.16
CA TYR A 97 -10.30 -10.06 14.34
C TYR A 97 -9.32 -10.71 15.31
N GLU A 98 -9.68 -10.78 16.59
CA GLU A 98 -8.82 -11.36 17.63
C GLU A 98 -8.46 -12.82 17.32
N SER A 99 -9.42 -13.64 16.88
CA SER A 99 -9.18 -15.03 16.51
C SER A 99 -8.16 -15.20 15.37
N GLU A 100 -8.14 -14.28 14.40
CA GLU A 100 -7.13 -14.26 13.32
C GLU A 100 -5.76 -13.90 13.90
N MET A 101 -5.71 -12.93 14.81
CA MET A 101 -4.48 -12.51 15.46
C MET A 101 -3.90 -13.59 16.38
N GLU A 102 -4.73 -14.36 17.06
CA GLU A 102 -4.30 -15.50 17.87
C GLU A 102 -3.58 -16.55 17.02
N ILE A 103 -4.14 -16.92 15.86
CA ILE A 103 -3.50 -17.88 14.94
C ILE A 103 -2.17 -17.32 14.43
N ILE A 104 -2.13 -16.05 14.02
CA ILE A 104 -0.90 -15.41 13.54
C ILE A 104 0.16 -15.38 14.63
N ASN A 105 -0.20 -14.99 15.85
CA ASN A 105 0.72 -14.91 16.99
C ASN A 105 1.21 -16.30 17.45
N GLY A 106 0.46 -17.36 17.18
CA GLY A 106 0.83 -18.75 17.45
C GLY A 106 1.94 -19.30 16.56
N LEU A 107 2.28 -18.63 15.44
CA LEU A 107 3.39 -19.06 14.60
C LEU A 107 4.75 -18.79 15.27
N GLU A 108 5.68 -19.74 15.17
CA GLU A 108 7.02 -19.64 15.79
C GLU A 108 7.87 -18.49 15.24
N ASN A 109 7.74 -18.20 13.95
CA ASN A 109 8.63 -17.28 13.26
C ASN A 109 7.99 -15.91 13.04
N LEU A 110 8.57 -14.86 13.57
CA LEU A 110 8.13 -13.48 13.39
C LEU A 110 8.00 -13.05 11.92
N ARG A 111 8.80 -13.62 11.00
CA ARG A 111 8.68 -13.35 9.58
C ARG A 111 7.44 -13.98 8.98
N ASP A 112 7.11 -15.18 9.41
CA ASP A 112 5.93 -15.92 8.97
C ASP A 112 4.67 -15.20 9.47
N GLN A 113 4.66 -14.77 10.75
CA GLN A 113 3.60 -13.94 11.32
C GLN A 113 3.35 -12.68 10.49
N LYS A 114 4.39 -11.91 10.16
CA LYS A 114 4.28 -10.69 9.34
C LYS A 114 3.72 -10.95 7.94
N ILE A 115 4.15 -12.03 7.31
CA ILE A 115 3.70 -12.36 5.96
C ILE A 115 2.27 -12.87 5.97
N LEU A 116 1.89 -13.70 6.95
CA LEU A 116 0.52 -14.15 7.10
C LEU A 116 -0.43 -12.98 7.41
N PHE A 117 -0.05 -12.07 8.31
CA PHE A 117 -0.80 -10.84 8.58
C PHE A 117 -1.00 -9.99 7.31
N THR A 118 0.08 -9.81 6.53
CA THR A 118 0.00 -9.05 5.28
C THR A 118 -0.89 -9.75 4.25
N ALA A 119 -0.79 -11.07 4.15
CA ALA A 119 -1.63 -11.88 3.27
C ALA A 119 -3.12 -11.82 3.67
N LEU A 120 -3.42 -11.85 4.97
CA LEU A 120 -4.76 -11.67 5.51
C LEU A 120 -5.35 -10.31 5.12
N CYS A 121 -4.60 -9.22 5.30
CA CYS A 121 -5.04 -7.88 4.89
C CYS A 121 -5.35 -7.83 3.39
N LEU A 122 -4.50 -8.45 2.55
CA LEU A 122 -4.71 -8.52 1.10
C LEU A 122 -5.94 -9.37 0.73
N ALA A 123 -6.14 -10.51 1.39
CA ALA A 123 -7.31 -11.37 1.14
C ALA A 123 -8.61 -10.62 1.49
N LYS A 124 -8.67 -9.96 2.64
CA LYS A 124 -9.82 -9.12 3.04
C LYS A 124 -10.06 -7.97 2.04
N TYR A 125 -9.01 -7.30 1.58
CA TYR A 125 -9.10 -6.26 0.56
C TYR A 125 -9.68 -6.81 -0.75
N TYR A 126 -9.16 -7.93 -1.24
CA TYR A 126 -9.66 -8.52 -2.48
C TYR A 126 -11.08 -9.05 -2.35
N ASN A 127 -11.48 -9.57 -1.17
CA ASN A 127 -12.86 -9.97 -0.90
C ASN A 127 -13.80 -8.76 -0.87
N ALA A 128 -13.37 -7.63 -0.31
CA ALA A 128 -14.16 -6.40 -0.31
C ALA A 128 -14.36 -5.84 -1.73
N LEU A 129 -13.37 -5.98 -2.62
CA LEU A 129 -13.50 -5.63 -4.04
C LEU A 129 -14.37 -6.61 -4.83
N ASN A 130 -14.29 -7.89 -4.50
CA ASN A 130 -15.03 -8.95 -5.15
C ASN A 130 -15.38 -10.06 -4.13
N PRO A 131 -16.63 -10.13 -3.66
CA PRO A 131 -17.06 -11.15 -2.69
C PRO A 131 -16.83 -12.61 -3.16
N GLN A 132 -16.71 -12.84 -4.46
CA GLN A 132 -16.40 -14.17 -5.01
C GLN A 132 -14.91 -14.49 -5.06
N ASN A 133 -14.06 -13.62 -4.55
CA ASN A 133 -12.61 -13.85 -4.52
C ASN A 133 -12.21 -15.04 -3.65
N ASN A 134 -13.02 -15.40 -2.64
CA ASN A 134 -12.80 -16.56 -1.77
C ASN A 134 -11.40 -16.59 -1.15
N ASN A 135 -10.98 -15.50 -0.54
CA ASN A 135 -9.72 -15.33 0.18
C ASN A 135 -8.44 -15.46 -0.66
N TRP A 136 -8.56 -15.45 -2.00
CA TRP A 136 -7.39 -15.55 -2.86
C TRP A 136 -6.53 -14.30 -2.84
N VAL A 137 -5.21 -14.52 -2.71
CA VAL A 137 -4.17 -13.49 -2.83
C VAL A 137 -3.45 -13.68 -4.16
N ASN A 138 -3.70 -12.76 -5.09
CA ASN A 138 -3.15 -12.76 -6.44
C ASN A 138 -1.95 -11.79 -6.59
N THR A 139 -1.37 -11.36 -5.48
CA THR A 139 -0.25 -10.43 -5.42
C THR A 139 1.06 -11.18 -5.65
N ASP A 140 1.98 -10.59 -6.45
CA ASP A 140 3.34 -11.12 -6.59
C ASP A 140 4.03 -11.21 -5.22
N TYR A 141 4.81 -12.28 -5.02
CA TYR A 141 5.54 -12.49 -3.76
C TYR A 141 6.48 -11.33 -3.41
N LYS A 142 7.07 -10.67 -4.42
CA LYS A 142 7.91 -9.51 -4.18
C LYS A 142 7.13 -8.38 -3.52
N ASP A 143 5.92 -8.14 -3.98
CA ASP A 143 5.06 -7.07 -3.48
C ASP A 143 4.45 -7.43 -2.12
N LEU A 144 3.98 -8.66 -1.94
CA LEU A 144 3.54 -9.19 -0.64
C LEU A 144 4.64 -9.01 0.42
N PHE A 145 5.87 -9.40 0.12
CA PHE A 145 6.98 -9.30 1.05
C PHE A 145 7.44 -7.86 1.29
N SER A 146 7.28 -6.98 0.29
CA SER A 146 7.53 -5.55 0.43
C SER A 146 6.52 -4.90 1.38
N LEU A 147 5.23 -5.16 1.19
CA LEU A 147 4.15 -4.70 2.08
C LEU A 147 4.34 -5.21 3.51
N GLY A 148 4.76 -6.47 3.66
CA GLY A 148 5.09 -7.09 4.94
C GLY A 148 6.42 -6.64 5.56
N ASN A 149 7.11 -5.65 4.97
CA ASN A 149 8.43 -5.17 5.42
C ASN A 149 9.42 -6.32 5.67
N THR A 150 9.41 -7.34 4.80
CA THR A 150 10.24 -8.54 4.94
C THR A 150 11.18 -8.68 3.75
N VAL A 151 12.46 -8.54 3.99
CA VAL A 151 13.51 -8.70 2.97
C VAL A 151 13.96 -10.17 2.89
N GLY A 152 14.18 -10.65 1.68
CA GLY A 152 14.71 -12.01 1.45
C GLY A 152 14.91 -12.35 -0.02
N THR A 153 15.74 -13.36 -0.29
CA THR A 153 15.90 -13.96 -1.62
C THR A 153 14.60 -14.66 -2.02
N ARG A 154 14.51 -15.06 -3.29
CA ARG A 154 13.36 -15.81 -3.80
C ARG A 154 13.17 -17.13 -3.03
N GLU A 155 14.25 -17.87 -2.81
CA GLU A 155 14.23 -19.13 -2.07
C GLU A 155 13.69 -18.95 -0.66
N ARG A 156 14.12 -17.90 0.04
CA ARG A 156 13.67 -17.59 1.40
C ARG A 156 12.19 -17.22 1.46
N ARG A 157 11.69 -16.52 0.45
CA ARG A 157 10.26 -16.22 0.31
C ARG A 157 9.46 -17.51 0.10
N CYS A 158 9.89 -18.38 -0.80
CA CYS A 158 9.26 -19.68 -1.02
C CYS A 158 9.28 -20.55 0.24
N GLN A 159 10.36 -20.52 1.04
CA GLN A 159 10.43 -21.24 2.31
C GLN A 159 9.39 -20.74 3.32
N ILE A 160 9.17 -19.42 3.42
CA ILE A 160 8.15 -18.84 4.30
C ILE A 160 6.76 -19.29 3.85
N ILE A 161 6.43 -19.14 2.57
CA ILE A 161 5.14 -19.59 2.02
C ILE A 161 4.94 -21.10 2.25
N GLY A 162 6.00 -21.91 2.04
CA GLY A 162 5.94 -23.36 2.29
C GLY A 162 5.71 -23.72 3.78
N ARG A 163 6.17 -22.91 4.74
CA ARG A 163 5.85 -23.12 6.16
C ARG A 163 4.39 -22.75 6.46
N LEU A 164 3.91 -21.61 5.96
CA LEU A 164 2.51 -21.20 6.11
C LEU A 164 1.54 -22.24 5.53
N PHE A 165 1.90 -22.84 4.41
CA PHE A 165 1.13 -23.94 3.81
C PHE A 165 1.12 -25.20 4.74
N ARG A 166 2.28 -25.57 5.31
CA ARG A 166 2.37 -26.73 6.23
C ARG A 166 1.70 -26.51 7.59
N SER A 167 1.45 -25.25 7.95
CA SER A 167 0.71 -24.88 9.17
C SER A 167 -0.78 -24.64 8.89
N ASP A 168 -1.28 -25.09 7.74
CA ASP A 168 -2.68 -24.98 7.31
C ASP A 168 -3.24 -23.53 7.37
N CYS A 169 -2.34 -22.54 7.29
CA CYS A 169 -2.75 -21.12 7.26
C CYS A 169 -3.13 -20.64 5.88
N ILE A 170 -2.63 -21.32 4.84
CA ILE A 170 -2.86 -20.99 3.43
C ILE A 170 -3.01 -22.24 2.59
N THR A 171 -3.81 -22.17 1.52
CA THR A 171 -3.92 -23.22 0.50
C THR A 171 -3.37 -22.73 -0.84
N MET A 172 -2.44 -23.50 -1.41
CA MET A 172 -1.80 -23.16 -2.69
C MET A 172 -2.70 -23.43 -3.88
N SER A 173 -2.59 -22.62 -4.93
CA SER A 173 -3.25 -22.85 -6.21
C SER A 173 -2.84 -24.21 -6.84
N LYS A 174 -3.82 -24.95 -7.33
CA LYS A 174 -3.58 -26.20 -8.09
C LYS A 174 -3.17 -25.94 -9.55
N LYS A 175 -3.21 -24.67 -10.02
CA LYS A 175 -2.81 -24.32 -11.39
C LYS A 175 -1.29 -24.39 -11.51
N VAL A 176 -0.83 -25.07 -12.56
CA VAL A 176 0.60 -25.14 -12.87
C VAL A 176 1.18 -23.73 -13.05
N ASN A 177 2.36 -23.48 -12.48
CA ASN A 177 3.06 -22.19 -12.50
C ASN A 177 2.32 -21.02 -11.82
N SER A 178 1.26 -21.26 -11.06
CA SER A 178 0.61 -20.24 -10.23
C SER A 178 1.25 -20.21 -8.85
N LEU A 179 1.63 -19.00 -8.41
CA LEU A 179 2.10 -18.74 -7.05
C LEU A 179 1.00 -18.18 -6.14
N ASN A 180 -0.24 -18.16 -6.63
CA ASN A 180 -1.38 -17.66 -5.88
C ASN A 180 -1.77 -18.66 -4.79
N PHE A 181 -2.31 -18.15 -3.70
CA PHE A 181 -2.82 -18.94 -2.59
C PHE A 181 -4.05 -18.29 -1.97
N SER A 182 -4.87 -19.07 -1.29
CA SER A 182 -5.93 -18.56 -0.42
C SER A 182 -5.47 -18.50 1.04
N VAL A 183 -6.04 -17.60 1.81
CA VAL A 183 -5.79 -17.46 3.24
C VAL A 183 -6.92 -18.15 4.00
N ASP A 184 -6.58 -19.21 4.72
CA ASP A 184 -7.57 -20.13 5.30
C ASP A 184 -7.98 -19.73 6.73
N ILE A 185 -7.25 -18.81 7.35
CA ILE A 185 -7.54 -18.30 8.71
C ILE A 185 -8.55 -17.14 8.75
N LEU A 186 -8.98 -16.64 7.58
CA LEU A 186 -9.88 -15.50 7.48
C LEU A 186 -11.26 -15.84 8.03
N VAL A 187 -11.79 -14.97 8.87
CA VAL A 187 -13.16 -15.04 9.41
C VAL A 187 -13.95 -13.78 9.01
N ASP A 188 -15.28 -13.92 8.96
CA ASP A 188 -16.17 -12.84 8.50
C ASP A 188 -16.67 -11.94 9.66
N SER A 189 -16.52 -12.39 10.90
CA SER A 189 -17.00 -11.68 12.10
C SER A 189 -16.24 -12.10 13.35
N GLY A 190 -16.27 -11.24 14.37
CA GLY A 190 -15.65 -11.47 15.66
C GLY A 190 -15.30 -10.16 16.36
N ASP A 191 -14.63 -10.24 17.49
CA ASP A 191 -14.11 -9.07 18.18
C ASP A 191 -12.94 -8.47 17.38
N VAL A 192 -13.01 -7.17 17.12
CA VAL A 192 -12.03 -6.47 16.29
C VAL A 192 -10.78 -6.15 17.11
N ALA A 193 -9.66 -6.74 16.74
CA ALA A 193 -8.35 -6.47 17.34
C ALA A 193 -7.69 -5.22 16.76
N LEU A 194 -7.82 -5.02 15.44
CA LEU A 194 -7.14 -3.93 14.70
C LEU A 194 -7.93 -3.58 13.46
N GLU A 195 -7.97 -2.28 13.12
CA GLU A 195 -8.48 -1.79 11.84
C GLU A 195 -7.35 -1.33 10.93
N ILE A 196 -7.37 -1.76 9.68
CA ILE A 196 -6.42 -1.37 8.65
C ILE A 196 -7.04 -0.30 7.77
N THR A 197 -6.53 0.91 7.84
CA THR A 197 -6.98 2.08 7.07
C THR A 197 -6.11 2.37 5.85
N ASP A 198 -4.92 1.78 5.75
CA ASP A 198 -4.04 1.82 4.58
C ASP A 198 -3.08 0.63 4.55
N PHE A 199 -2.41 0.43 3.42
CA PHE A 199 -1.48 -0.68 3.21
C PHE A 199 0.00 -0.29 3.39
N LYS A 200 0.28 0.87 3.97
CA LYS A 200 1.67 1.27 4.24
C LYS A 200 2.23 0.49 5.42
N ASN A 201 3.42 -0.07 5.24
CA ASN A 201 4.19 -0.69 6.33
C ASN A 201 3.44 -1.75 7.15
N LEU A 202 2.58 -2.57 6.53
CA LEU A 202 1.75 -3.56 7.24
C LEU A 202 2.55 -4.43 8.21
N GLY A 203 3.73 -4.92 7.80
CA GLY A 203 4.58 -5.72 8.68
C GLY A 203 5.09 -4.96 9.90
N ASN A 204 5.30 -3.64 9.83
CA ASN A 204 5.67 -2.83 10.98
C ASN A 204 4.45 -2.47 11.84
N ARG A 205 3.26 -2.32 11.25
CA ARG A 205 1.99 -2.14 11.99
C ARG A 205 1.68 -3.38 12.81
N TYR A 206 1.83 -4.58 12.23
CA TYR A 206 1.73 -5.83 12.99
C TYR A 206 2.70 -5.85 14.16
N LEU A 207 3.99 -5.55 13.93
CA LEU A 207 5.00 -5.52 15.00
C LEU A 207 4.71 -4.47 16.08
N HIS A 208 4.13 -3.35 15.69
CA HIS A 208 3.69 -2.31 16.63
C HIS A 208 2.54 -2.81 17.50
N PHE A 209 1.54 -3.44 16.89
CA PHE A 209 0.39 -4.00 17.56
C PHE A 209 0.79 -5.01 18.65
N ILE A 210 1.73 -5.93 18.35
CA ILE A 210 2.20 -6.93 19.33
C ILE A 210 3.25 -6.36 20.32
N GLY A 211 3.50 -5.05 20.31
CA GLY A 211 4.47 -4.42 21.22
C GLY A 211 5.93 -4.79 20.97
N TYR A 212 6.32 -5.08 19.71
CA TYR A 212 7.69 -5.50 19.41
C TYR A 212 8.72 -4.39 19.73
N PRO A 213 9.77 -4.68 20.56
CA PRO A 213 10.62 -3.63 21.16
C PRO A 213 11.37 -2.75 20.18
N GLU A 214 11.68 -3.26 18.97
CA GLU A 214 12.44 -2.52 17.96
C GLU A 214 11.58 -1.58 17.10
N ILE A 215 10.28 -1.49 17.38
CA ILE A 215 9.38 -0.58 16.67
C ILE A 215 9.25 0.73 17.43
N SER A 216 9.23 1.82 16.68
CA SER A 216 8.93 3.18 17.15
C SER A 216 7.92 3.81 16.20
N VAL A 217 7.16 4.78 16.70
CA VAL A 217 6.23 5.58 15.90
C VAL A 217 6.94 6.87 15.46
N CYS A 218 6.78 7.22 14.20
CA CYS A 218 7.36 8.43 13.63
C CYS A 218 6.64 9.68 14.15
N SER A 219 7.37 10.62 14.75
CA SER A 219 6.79 11.87 15.27
C SER A 219 6.27 12.82 14.17
N CYS A 220 6.56 12.55 12.89
CA CYS A 220 6.12 13.38 11.78
C CYS A 220 4.86 12.82 11.09
N CYS A 221 4.89 11.53 10.70
CA CYS A 221 3.81 10.92 9.93
C CYS A 221 2.98 9.89 10.72
N GLY A 222 3.30 9.62 11.99
CA GLY A 222 2.58 8.63 12.80
C GLY A 222 2.86 7.16 12.44
N GLU A 223 3.60 6.88 11.36
CA GLU A 223 3.83 5.50 10.90
C GLU A 223 4.82 4.72 11.77
N PRO A 224 4.55 3.45 12.06
CA PRO A 224 5.49 2.60 12.76
C PRO A 224 6.69 2.26 11.87
N PHE A 225 7.88 2.38 12.42
CA PHE A 225 9.12 2.06 11.74
C PHE A 225 10.09 1.28 12.63
N ARG A 226 10.98 0.52 12.02
CA ARG A 226 11.99 -0.23 12.76
C ARG A 226 13.14 0.67 13.18
N ASP A 227 13.35 0.80 14.49
CA ASP A 227 14.45 1.53 15.08
C ASP A 227 15.61 0.60 15.45
N ILE A 228 16.57 0.47 14.53
CA ILE A 228 17.76 -0.38 14.70
C ILE A 228 18.66 0.12 15.85
N SER A 229 18.54 1.37 16.28
CA SER A 229 19.34 1.91 17.40
C SER A 229 19.00 1.22 18.72
N LYS A 230 17.77 0.75 18.87
CA LYS A 230 17.30 -0.03 20.04
C LYS A 230 18.02 -1.39 20.21
N LYS A 231 18.61 -1.95 19.14
CA LYS A 231 19.41 -3.20 19.21
C LYS A 231 20.76 -3.02 19.91
N LYS A 232 21.31 -1.83 19.88
CA LYS A 232 22.66 -1.58 20.38
C LYS A 232 22.62 -1.17 21.84
N LYS A 233 22.50 -2.16 22.75
CA LYS A 233 22.49 -1.97 24.23
C LYS A 233 23.62 -1.10 24.80
N HIS A 234 24.69 -0.82 24.02
CA HIS A 234 25.90 -0.14 24.49
C HIS A 234 26.18 1.24 23.85
N ARG A 235 25.32 1.74 22.97
CA ARG A 235 25.48 3.10 22.49
C ARG A 235 24.44 4.00 23.16
N LYS A 236 24.89 4.99 23.94
CA LYS A 236 24.12 6.16 24.37
C LYS A 236 23.74 7.03 23.15
N GLY A 237 23.04 6.43 22.19
CA GLY A 237 22.57 7.11 20.99
C GLY A 237 21.16 7.64 21.23
N ARG A 238 20.90 8.85 20.75
CA ARG A 238 19.55 9.43 20.75
C ARG A 238 18.61 8.51 19.96
N LEU A 239 17.48 8.13 20.54
CA LEU A 239 16.44 7.33 19.87
C LEU A 239 16.02 8.04 18.58
N ARG A 240 15.75 7.27 17.52
CA ARG A 240 15.26 7.83 16.27
C ARG A 240 13.80 8.27 16.47
N GLN A 241 13.55 9.55 16.17
CA GLN A 241 12.20 10.14 16.24
C GLN A 241 11.44 10.06 14.92
N TYR A 242 12.16 9.91 13.80
CA TYR A 242 11.58 9.97 12.46
C TYR A 242 11.91 8.72 11.66
N CYS A 243 10.95 8.26 10.86
CA CYS A 243 11.17 7.22 9.87
C CYS A 243 12.17 7.69 8.79
N THR A 244 12.64 6.77 7.95
CA THR A 244 13.65 7.10 6.93
C THR A 244 13.13 8.12 5.91
N SER A 245 11.87 7.99 5.49
CA SER A 245 11.25 8.89 4.51
C SER A 245 11.15 10.32 5.04
N CYS A 246 10.53 10.52 6.21
CA CYS A 246 10.40 11.85 6.81
C CYS A 246 11.76 12.49 7.13
N LYS A 247 12.74 11.68 7.56
CA LYS A 247 14.10 12.19 7.78
C LYS A 247 14.75 12.68 6.48
N SER A 248 14.60 11.94 5.39
CA SER A 248 15.15 12.32 4.07
C SER A 248 14.49 13.59 3.54
N GLU A 249 13.19 13.71 3.68
CA GLU A 249 12.42 14.89 3.28
C GLU A 249 12.83 16.14 4.08
N MET A 250 12.95 16.02 5.41
CA MET A 250 13.44 17.09 6.25
C MET A 250 14.87 17.53 5.88
N GLN A 251 15.72 16.58 5.50
CA GLN A 251 17.08 16.91 5.04
C GLN A 251 17.03 17.64 3.69
N LEU A 252 16.23 17.18 2.73
CA LEU A 252 16.07 17.83 1.44
C LEU A 252 15.56 19.27 1.60
N ASN A 253 14.54 19.48 2.44
CA ASN A 253 13.99 20.80 2.72
C ASN A 253 15.01 21.76 3.36
N ARG A 254 15.92 21.24 4.20
CA ARG A 254 17.02 22.03 4.76
C ARG A 254 18.02 22.44 3.68
N TYR A 255 18.41 21.51 2.79
CA TYR A 255 19.33 21.84 1.68
C TYR A 255 18.72 22.86 0.73
N THR A 256 17.44 22.73 0.37
CA THR A 256 16.75 23.68 -0.50
C THR A 256 16.70 25.08 0.12
N LYS A 257 16.42 25.18 1.42
CA LYS A 257 16.46 26.48 2.14
C LYS A 257 17.87 27.11 2.13
N TYR A 258 18.89 26.31 2.35
CA TYR A 258 20.29 26.79 2.33
C TYR A 258 20.67 27.32 0.94
N TYR A 259 20.38 26.56 -0.11
CA TYR A 259 20.69 26.95 -1.50
C TYR A 259 19.94 28.21 -1.96
N ASN A 260 18.72 28.44 -1.47
CA ASN A 260 17.94 29.62 -1.82
C ASN A 260 18.31 30.86 -0.97
N SER A 261 18.96 30.70 0.20
CA SER A 261 19.47 31.80 1.00
C SER A 261 20.80 32.36 0.46
N ASP A 262 21.62 31.53 -0.20
CA ASP A 262 22.91 31.96 -0.80
C ASP A 262 22.74 32.65 -2.18
N LYS A 263 21.51 32.73 -2.70
CA LYS A 263 21.17 33.40 -3.99
C LYS A 263 20.58 34.83 -3.79
N LYS A 264 20.44 35.26 -2.58
CA LYS A 264 20.06 36.64 -2.23
C LYS A 264 21.28 37.43 -1.73
#